data_4d81b09279358aa4fad03efe75ae40bd
#
_entry.id   4d81b09279358aa4fad03efe75ae40bd
#
_cell.length_a   1.000
_cell.length_b   1.000
_cell.length_c   1.000
_cell.angle_alpha   90.00
_cell.angle_beta   90.00
_cell.angle_gamma   90.00
#
_symmetry.space_group_name_H-M   'P 1'
#
loop_
_entity.id
_entity.type
_entity.pdbx_description
1 polymer ?
#
loop_
_entity_poly.entity_id
_entity_poly.type
_entity_poly.pdbx_seq_one_letter_code
_entity_poly.pdbx_strand_id
1 'polypeptide(L)' 'MSVAGSSQKIDVIFGANYRAAVVYAPKGRDFICFEPMAGITDSMNLAQRGLYKDLQQVPPGGVWRERFVVRPSGF' A
#
# COMPACT_ATOMS: atom_id res chain seq x y z
N MET A 1 -3.19 6.50 -5.50
CA MET A 1 -2.74 7.65 -4.65
C MET A 1 -1.86 8.55 -5.48
N SER A 2 -1.94 9.84 -5.23
CA SER A 2 -1.19 10.82 -6.02
C SER A 2 -0.58 11.89 -5.12
N VAL A 3 0.57 12.39 -5.55
CA VAL A 3 1.15 13.63 -5.04
C VAL A 3 1.40 14.57 -6.21
N ALA A 4 0.98 15.81 -6.08
CA ALA A 4 1.07 16.79 -7.15
C ALA A 4 1.75 18.08 -6.68
N GLY A 5 2.64 18.60 -7.51
CA GLY A 5 3.18 19.93 -7.42
C GLY A 5 2.46 20.89 -8.35
N SER A 6 3.09 22.03 -8.66
CA SER A 6 2.51 23.02 -9.57
C SER A 6 2.41 22.53 -11.02
N SER A 7 3.37 21.73 -11.47
CA SER A 7 3.44 21.23 -12.86
C SER A 7 3.77 19.74 -12.96
N GLN A 8 4.06 19.10 -11.83
CA GLN A 8 4.53 17.72 -11.78
C GLN A 8 3.59 16.88 -10.92
N LYS A 9 3.46 15.61 -11.25
CA LYS A 9 2.61 14.69 -10.50
C LYS A 9 3.24 13.30 -10.50
N ILE A 10 3.05 12.58 -9.39
CA ILE A 10 3.39 11.17 -9.29
C ILE A 10 2.13 10.45 -8.82
N ASP A 11 1.69 9.47 -9.61
CA ASP A 11 0.62 8.57 -9.23
C ASP A 11 1.20 7.24 -8.77
N VAL A 12 0.68 6.69 -7.70
CA VAL A 12 0.94 5.31 -7.28
C VAL A 12 -0.35 4.53 -7.47
N ILE A 13 -0.31 3.55 -8.35
CA ILE A 13 -1.45 2.73 -8.76
C ILE A 13 -1.17 1.31 -8.29
N PHE A 14 -2.09 0.73 -7.53
CA PHE A 14 -1.88 -0.59 -6.97
C PHE A 14 -3.13 -1.46 -7.09
N GLY A 15 -2.91 -2.76 -7.21
CA GLY A 15 -3.96 -3.73 -7.44
C GLY A 15 -4.81 -4.02 -6.21
N ALA A 16 -5.90 -4.75 -6.43
CA ALA A 16 -6.94 -4.99 -5.44
C ALA A 16 -6.49 -5.87 -4.25
N ASN A 17 -5.40 -6.61 -4.40
CA ASN A 17 -4.87 -7.43 -3.31
C ASN A 17 -4.11 -6.62 -2.26
N TYR A 18 -3.81 -5.36 -2.54
CA TYR A 18 -3.41 -4.42 -1.52
C TYR A 18 -4.68 -3.86 -0.87
N ARG A 19 -5.04 -4.42 0.27
CA ARG A 19 -6.31 -4.12 0.94
C ARG A 19 -6.29 -2.83 1.75
N ALA A 20 -5.11 -2.28 1.97
CA ALA A 20 -4.91 -1.06 2.73
C ALA A 20 -3.77 -0.24 2.13
N ALA A 21 -3.69 1.00 2.51
CA ALA A 21 -2.58 1.86 2.16
C ALA A 21 -2.27 2.79 3.32
N VAL A 22 -0.99 3.09 3.48
CA VAL A 22 -0.50 4.04 4.46
C VAL A 22 0.15 5.19 3.73
N VAL A 23 -0.09 6.39 4.18
CA VAL A 23 0.64 7.58 3.77
C VAL A 23 1.43 8.05 4.98
N TYR A 24 2.74 8.16 4.80
CA TYR A 24 3.65 8.65 5.82
C TYR A 24 4.34 9.91 5.32
N ALA A 25 4.00 11.03 5.91
CA ALA A 25 4.56 12.34 5.56
C ALA A 25 4.95 13.05 6.87
N PRO A 26 6.13 12.76 7.42
CA PRO A 26 6.53 13.31 8.72
C PRO A 26 6.76 14.82 8.63
N LYS A 27 6.31 15.52 9.66
CA LYS A 27 6.47 16.96 9.75
C LYS A 27 7.96 17.34 9.77
N GLY A 28 8.33 18.35 8.99
CA GLY A 28 9.70 18.85 8.93
C GLY A 28 10.63 18.01 8.07
N ARG A 29 10.12 17.07 7.32
CA ARG A 29 10.90 16.25 6.37
C ARG A 29 10.42 16.46 4.95
N ASP A 30 11.34 16.32 4.00
CA ASP A 30 11.09 16.56 2.58
C ASP A 30 10.79 15.30 1.81
N PHE A 31 9.97 14.42 2.38
CA PHE A 31 9.55 13.22 1.71
C PHE A 31 8.13 12.80 2.11
N ILE A 32 7.55 11.98 1.28
CA ILE A 32 6.28 11.31 1.53
C ILE A 32 6.40 9.85 1.08
N CYS A 33 5.86 8.94 1.86
CA CYS A 33 5.79 7.53 1.52
C CYS A 33 4.35 7.15 1.22
N PHE A 34 4.14 6.51 0.07
CA PHE A 34 2.89 5.82 -0.25
C PHE A 34 3.14 4.32 -0.13
N GLU A 35 2.44 3.69 0.78
CA GLU A 35 2.71 2.31 1.17
C GLU A 35 1.47 1.43 0.92
N PRO A 36 1.32 0.85 -0.29
CA PRO A 36 0.33 -0.20 -0.49
C PRO A 36 0.65 -1.40 0.40
N MET A 37 -0.36 -1.93 1.09
CA MET A 37 -0.17 -2.99 2.06
C MET A 37 -1.09 -4.16 1.78
N ALA A 38 -0.54 -5.36 1.79
CA ALA A 38 -1.31 -6.60 1.67
C ALA A 38 -2.12 -6.88 2.94
N GLY A 39 -1.69 -6.38 4.07
CA GLY A 39 -2.41 -6.46 5.33
C GLY A 39 -2.15 -5.22 6.19
N ILE A 40 -2.99 -5.01 7.18
CA ILE A 40 -2.83 -3.88 8.09
C ILE A 40 -1.79 -4.19 9.17
N THR A 41 -1.37 -3.18 9.92
CA THR A 41 -0.49 -3.33 11.07
C THR A 41 -1.10 -4.32 12.07
N ASP A 42 -0.28 -5.22 12.58
CA ASP A 42 -0.67 -6.25 13.56
C ASP A 42 -1.73 -7.23 13.03
N SER A 43 -1.77 -7.41 11.70
CA SER A 43 -2.83 -8.15 11.04
C SER A 43 -2.97 -9.59 11.51
N MET A 44 -1.86 -10.29 11.80
CA MET A 44 -1.90 -11.68 12.24
C MET A 44 -2.55 -11.83 13.61
N ASN A 45 -2.17 -11.00 14.57
CA ASN A 45 -2.77 -11.00 15.91
C ASN A 45 -4.25 -10.63 15.85
N LEU A 46 -4.58 -9.61 15.06
CA LEU A 46 -5.97 -9.18 14.88
C LEU A 46 -6.82 -10.26 14.23
N ALA A 47 -6.28 -10.96 13.24
CA ALA A 47 -6.98 -12.06 12.59
C ALA A 47 -7.22 -13.23 13.55
N GLN A 48 -6.23 -13.58 14.37
CA GLN A 48 -6.38 -14.63 15.39
C GLN A 48 -7.46 -14.28 16.41
N ARG A 49 -7.62 -13.01 16.73
CA ARG A 49 -8.65 -12.51 17.65
C ARG A 49 -10.02 -12.31 17.01
N GLY A 50 -10.16 -12.64 15.71
CA GLY A 50 -11.40 -12.46 14.96
C GLY A 50 -11.74 -11.01 14.61
N LEU A 51 -10.79 -10.08 14.74
CA LEU A 51 -10.99 -8.65 14.50
C LEU A 51 -10.58 -8.22 13.09
N TYR A 52 -9.87 -9.06 12.34
CA TYR A 52 -9.44 -8.77 10.98
C TYR A 52 -9.72 -9.98 10.08
N LYS A 53 -10.59 -9.80 9.09
CA LYS A 53 -11.07 -10.88 8.22
C LYS A 53 -10.37 -10.95 6.87
N ASP A 54 -9.56 -9.93 6.53
CA ASP A 54 -8.92 -9.81 5.22
C ASP A 54 -7.47 -10.32 5.21
N LEU A 55 -7.06 -11.09 6.22
CA LEU A 55 -5.72 -11.66 6.26
C LEU A 55 -5.52 -12.57 5.05
N GLN A 56 -4.53 -12.23 4.23
CA GLN A 56 -4.21 -13.00 3.04
C GLN A 56 -3.28 -14.16 3.39
N GLN A 57 -3.51 -15.29 2.75
CA GLN A 57 -2.74 -16.51 2.97
C GLN A 57 -2.36 -17.12 1.63
N VAL A 58 -1.17 -17.73 1.59
CA VAL A 58 -0.71 -18.47 0.42
C VAL A 58 -0.61 -19.93 0.86
N PRO A 59 -1.45 -20.82 0.32
CA PRO A 59 -1.36 -22.25 0.67
C PRO A 59 -0.09 -22.87 0.12
N PRO A 60 0.35 -24.02 0.63
CA PRO A 60 1.48 -24.75 0.07
C PRO A 60 1.32 -24.99 -1.43
N GLY A 61 2.34 -24.68 -2.23
CA GLY A 61 2.28 -24.76 -3.68
C GLY A 61 1.51 -23.64 -4.37
N GLY A 62 0.89 -22.75 -3.60
CA GLY A 62 0.19 -21.58 -4.13
C GLY A 62 1.12 -20.42 -4.45
N VAL A 63 0.56 -19.42 -5.14
CA VAL A 63 1.29 -18.21 -5.51
C VAL A 63 0.40 -17.00 -5.21
N TRP A 64 0.98 -15.99 -4.56
CA TRP A 64 0.37 -14.68 -4.43
C TRP A 64 1.13 -13.71 -5.32
N ARG A 65 0.39 -12.98 -6.16
CA ARG A 65 0.96 -11.96 -7.04
C ARG A 65 0.17 -10.68 -6.91
N GLU A 66 0.91 -9.60 -6.90
CA GLU A 66 0.34 -8.27 -6.99
C GLU A 66 1.38 -7.33 -7.59
N ARG A 67 0.93 -6.17 -8.03
CA ARG A 67 1.81 -5.16 -8.58
C ARG A 67 1.36 -3.78 -8.15
N PHE A 68 2.31 -2.88 -8.12
CA PHE A 68 2.04 -1.46 -8.09
C PHE A 68 2.86 -0.78 -9.18
N VAL A 69 2.38 0.38 -9.59
CA VAL A 69 3.00 1.18 -10.65
C VAL A 69 3.22 2.58 -10.10
N VAL A 70 4.41 3.10 -10.34
CA VAL A 70 4.72 4.51 -10.08
C VAL A 70 4.72 5.22 -11.43
N ARG A 71 3.84 6.19 -11.60
CA ARG A 71 3.69 6.91 -12.86
C ARG A 71 3.96 8.40 -12.63
N PRO A 72 5.17 8.88 -12.97
CA PRO A 72 5.47 10.31 -12.95
C PRO A 72 4.93 10.99 -14.21
N SER A 73 4.58 12.27 -14.07
CA SER A 73 4.20 13.12 -15.20
C SER A 73 4.59 14.57 -14.96
N GLY A 74 4.87 15.29 -16.04
CA GLY A 74 5.28 16.69 -15.97
C GLY A 74 6.74 16.91 -15.64
N PHE A 75 7.54 15.88 -15.66
CA PHE A 75 9.00 15.97 -15.41
C PHE A 75 9.77 16.17 -16.70
#